data_db0ce0c5d3ca421ddf6c2efe8e4a447b
#
_entry.id   db0ce0c5d3ca421ddf6c2efe8e4a447b
#
_cell.length_a   1.000
_cell.length_b   1.000
_cell.length_c   1.000
_cell.angle_alpha   90.00
_cell.angle_beta   90.00
_cell.angle_gamma   90.00
#
_symmetry.space_group_name_H-M   'P 1'
#
loop_
_entity.id
_entity.type
_entity.pdbx_description
1 polymer ?
#
loop_
_entity_poly.entity_id
_entity_poly.type
_entity_poly.pdbx_seq_one_letter_code
_entity_poly.pdbx_strand_id
1 'polypeptide(L)'
;MSEELQSLLDRINADGIQKAEAERARIIAEAAAEAAALKDAAESECNALKIQAEKDAEALKNRAVSAASQAARDIMLQLRAELNSRLEAAIGDAVSAALTPEFMAKLVQELAAAFAANPDSDLSVRTAVRDLPALDAALKNALTESFKKAPRLFASREISSGMQIEFNDSKVCFDFSGEAVSELLTAYAGSRLAEIFKA
;
A
#
# COMPACT_ATOMS: atom_id res chain seq x y z
N MET A 1 -51.06 15.98 -97.85
CA MET A 1 -50.26 16.95 -97.01
C MET A 1 -50.72 17.01 -95.55
N SER A 2 -52.03 16.80 -95.19
CA SER A 2 -52.49 16.83 -93.81
C SER A 2 -52.13 15.55 -93.04
N GLU A 3 -52.25 14.32 -93.67
CA GLU A 3 -51.97 13.03 -93.01
C GLU A 3 -50.50 12.80 -92.72
N GLU A 4 -49.60 13.27 -93.62
CA GLU A 4 -48.09 13.18 -93.39
C GLU A 4 -47.64 14.02 -92.23
N LEU A 5 -48.22 15.21 -92.04
CA LEU A 5 -47.89 16.10 -90.90
C LEU A 5 -48.48 15.47 -89.59
N GLN A 6 -49.61 14.89 -89.63
CA GLN A 6 -50.21 14.17 -88.45
C GLN A 6 -49.35 13.00 -88.03
N SER A 7 -48.95 12.16 -89.01
CA SER A 7 -48.04 11.00 -88.78
C SER A 7 -46.68 11.41 -88.22
N LEU A 8 -46.15 12.52 -88.66
CA LEU A 8 -44.88 13.05 -88.15
C LEU A 8 -45.00 13.60 -86.69
N LEU A 9 -46.09 14.29 -86.41
CA LEU A 9 -46.41 14.74 -85.07
C LEU A 9 -46.62 13.57 -84.10
N ASP A 10 -47.32 12.45 -84.52
CA ASP A 10 -47.51 11.30 -83.69
C ASP A 10 -46.20 10.54 -83.44
N ARG A 11 -45.27 10.51 -84.40
CA ARG A 11 -43.92 9.95 -84.20
C ARG A 11 -43.09 10.77 -83.23
N ILE A 12 -43.11 12.07 -83.35
CA ILE A 12 -42.39 13.00 -82.49
C ILE A 12 -42.92 12.87 -81.03
N ASN A 13 -44.26 12.77 -80.88
CA ASN A 13 -44.86 12.58 -79.56
C ASN A 13 -44.51 11.22 -78.98
N ALA A 14 -44.57 10.12 -79.78
CA ALA A 14 -44.22 8.78 -79.34
C ALA A 14 -42.74 8.71 -78.93
N ASP A 15 -41.82 9.25 -79.75
CA ASP A 15 -40.40 9.31 -79.41
C ASP A 15 -40.10 10.19 -78.17
N GLY A 16 -40.84 11.30 -78.04
CA GLY A 16 -40.75 12.18 -76.85
C GLY A 16 -41.21 11.48 -75.56
N ILE A 17 -42.36 10.79 -75.64
CA ILE A 17 -42.88 10.03 -74.51
C ILE A 17 -41.93 8.86 -74.13
N GLN A 18 -41.42 8.13 -75.13
CA GLN A 18 -40.51 7.00 -74.88
C GLN A 18 -39.18 7.50 -74.26
N LYS A 19 -38.63 8.61 -74.69
CA LYS A 19 -37.42 9.24 -74.08
C LYS A 19 -37.68 9.71 -72.67
N ALA A 20 -38.87 10.32 -72.42
CA ALA A 20 -39.24 10.79 -71.10
C ALA A 20 -39.43 9.61 -70.13
N GLU A 21 -40.04 8.53 -70.58
CA GLU A 21 -40.19 7.29 -69.77
C GLU A 21 -38.85 6.62 -69.47
N ALA A 22 -37.95 6.57 -70.44
CA ALA A 22 -36.59 6.03 -70.26
C ALA A 22 -35.78 6.87 -69.23
N GLU A 23 -35.87 8.19 -69.35
CA GLU A 23 -35.18 9.11 -68.44
C GLU A 23 -35.77 9.02 -67.02
N ARG A 24 -37.12 8.93 -66.92
CA ARG A 24 -37.77 8.69 -65.63
C ARG A 24 -37.34 7.36 -65.00
N ALA A 25 -37.28 6.29 -65.78
CA ALA A 25 -36.82 5.00 -65.28
C ALA A 25 -35.36 5.05 -64.81
N ARG A 26 -34.49 5.78 -65.53
CA ARG A 26 -33.11 6.00 -65.16
C ARG A 26 -32.96 6.75 -63.83
N ILE A 27 -33.68 7.86 -63.68
CA ILE A 27 -33.66 8.69 -62.47
C ILE A 27 -34.16 7.89 -61.25
N ILE A 28 -35.26 7.08 -61.43
CA ILE A 28 -35.76 6.26 -60.37
C ILE A 28 -34.76 5.19 -59.99
N ALA A 29 -34.11 4.55 -60.96
CA ALA A 29 -33.10 3.52 -60.68
C ALA A 29 -31.86 4.09 -59.98
N GLU A 30 -31.36 5.25 -60.40
CA GLU A 30 -30.26 5.98 -59.78
C GLU A 30 -30.64 6.36 -58.32
N ALA A 31 -31.78 6.97 -58.09
CA ALA A 31 -32.25 7.33 -56.79
C ALA A 31 -32.44 6.12 -55.86
N ALA A 32 -32.93 5.01 -56.40
CA ALA A 32 -33.08 3.76 -55.65
C ALA A 32 -31.69 3.17 -55.26
N ALA A 33 -30.73 3.21 -56.17
CA ALA A 33 -29.36 2.75 -55.91
C ALA A 33 -28.64 3.64 -54.89
N GLU A 34 -28.80 4.96 -54.97
CA GLU A 34 -28.25 5.87 -53.97
C GLU A 34 -28.87 5.69 -52.57
N ALA A 35 -30.18 5.51 -52.53
CA ALA A 35 -30.89 5.25 -51.27
C ALA A 35 -30.45 3.92 -50.64
N ALA A 36 -30.26 2.86 -51.44
CA ALA A 36 -29.76 1.57 -50.99
C ALA A 36 -28.30 1.73 -50.44
N ALA A 37 -27.42 2.39 -51.22
CA ALA A 37 -26.04 2.61 -50.78
C ALA A 37 -25.95 3.44 -49.47
N LEU A 38 -26.78 4.46 -49.34
CA LEU A 38 -26.86 5.26 -48.10
C LEU A 38 -27.33 4.46 -46.90
N LYS A 39 -28.34 3.59 -47.11
CA LYS A 39 -28.82 2.71 -46.07
C LYS A 39 -27.76 1.70 -45.65
N ASP A 40 -27.09 1.05 -46.58
CA ASP A 40 -26.01 0.09 -46.31
C ASP A 40 -24.84 0.75 -45.55
N ALA A 41 -24.46 1.97 -45.96
CA ALA A 41 -23.45 2.75 -45.28
C ALA A 41 -23.86 3.08 -43.81
N ALA A 42 -25.10 3.53 -43.63
CA ALA A 42 -25.61 3.85 -42.29
C ALA A 42 -25.72 2.60 -41.39
N GLU A 43 -26.13 1.47 -41.92
CA GLU A 43 -26.17 0.19 -41.20
C GLU A 43 -24.74 -0.27 -40.81
N SER A 44 -23.80 -0.15 -41.73
CA SER A 44 -22.38 -0.45 -41.46
C SER A 44 -21.80 0.42 -40.36
N GLU A 45 -22.02 1.72 -40.43
CA GLU A 45 -21.57 2.68 -39.41
C GLU A 45 -22.23 2.40 -38.04
N CYS A 46 -23.52 2.15 -38.02
CA CYS A 46 -24.23 1.78 -36.80
C CYS A 46 -23.66 0.51 -36.15
N ASN A 47 -23.38 -0.52 -36.96
CA ASN A 47 -22.77 -1.76 -36.46
C ASN A 47 -21.33 -1.52 -35.93
N ALA A 48 -20.52 -0.70 -36.63
CA ALA A 48 -19.19 -0.33 -36.18
C ALA A 48 -19.22 0.43 -34.84
N LEU A 49 -20.16 1.36 -34.69
CA LEU A 49 -20.37 2.10 -33.43
C LEU A 49 -20.80 1.18 -32.28
N LYS A 50 -21.70 0.21 -32.55
CA LYS A 50 -22.10 -0.76 -31.52
C LYS A 50 -20.92 -1.61 -31.06
N ILE A 51 -20.15 -2.17 -31.98
CA ILE A 51 -18.95 -2.95 -31.65
C ILE A 51 -17.92 -2.12 -30.87
N GLN A 52 -17.74 -0.88 -31.25
CA GLN A 52 -16.84 0.03 -30.54
C GLN A 52 -17.35 0.33 -29.12
N ALA A 53 -18.64 0.62 -28.98
CA ALA A 53 -19.26 0.88 -27.67
C ALA A 53 -19.17 -0.36 -26.73
N GLU A 54 -19.37 -1.56 -27.25
CA GLU A 54 -19.21 -2.80 -26.48
C GLU A 54 -17.76 -2.99 -26.02
N LYS A 55 -16.77 -2.75 -26.88
CA LYS A 55 -15.34 -2.80 -26.52
C LYS A 55 -14.99 -1.76 -25.45
N ASP A 56 -15.49 -0.55 -25.60
CA ASP A 56 -15.23 0.53 -24.66
C ASP A 56 -15.87 0.25 -23.28
N ALA A 57 -17.09 -0.29 -23.28
CA ALA A 57 -17.77 -0.71 -22.08
C ALA A 57 -17.02 -1.83 -21.35
N GLU A 58 -16.53 -2.85 -22.06
CA GLU A 58 -15.75 -3.94 -21.47
C GLU A 58 -14.39 -3.43 -20.96
N ALA A 59 -13.72 -2.56 -21.71
CA ALA A 59 -12.48 -1.94 -21.26
C ALA A 59 -12.68 -1.06 -20.02
N LEU A 60 -13.78 -0.35 -19.94
CA LEU A 60 -14.14 0.46 -18.76
C LEU A 60 -14.42 -0.43 -17.55
N LYS A 61 -15.19 -1.49 -17.73
CA LYS A 61 -15.48 -2.47 -16.68
C LYS A 61 -14.20 -3.09 -16.13
N ASN A 62 -13.29 -3.53 -16.99
CA ASN A 62 -12.03 -4.14 -16.59
C ASN A 62 -11.13 -3.15 -15.84
N ARG A 63 -11.08 -1.90 -16.30
CA ARG A 63 -10.36 -0.81 -15.58
C ARG A 63 -10.97 -0.55 -14.21
N ALA A 64 -12.29 -0.49 -14.10
CA ALA A 64 -12.99 -0.26 -12.84
C ALA A 64 -12.73 -1.40 -11.82
N VAL A 65 -12.79 -2.66 -12.26
CA VAL A 65 -12.48 -3.83 -11.41
C VAL A 65 -11.03 -3.79 -10.93
N SER A 66 -10.09 -3.49 -11.83
CA SER A 66 -8.67 -3.39 -11.47
C SER A 66 -8.41 -2.24 -10.48
N ALA A 67 -9.01 -1.08 -10.73
CA ALA A 67 -8.89 0.08 -9.83
C ALA A 67 -9.50 -0.20 -8.44
N ALA A 68 -10.67 -0.85 -8.38
CA ALA A 68 -11.28 -1.25 -7.11
C ALA A 68 -10.42 -2.24 -6.34
N SER A 69 -9.85 -3.24 -7.03
CA SER A 69 -8.94 -4.22 -6.42
C SER A 69 -7.65 -3.57 -5.91
N GLN A 70 -7.12 -2.58 -6.62
CA GLN A 70 -5.95 -1.83 -6.17
C GLN A 70 -6.28 -0.97 -4.96
N ALA A 71 -7.39 -0.22 -4.99
CA ALA A 71 -7.83 0.57 -3.85
C ALA A 71 -8.04 -0.28 -2.59
N ALA A 72 -8.62 -1.47 -2.73
CA ALA A 72 -8.77 -2.40 -1.61
C ALA A 72 -7.41 -2.83 -1.03
N ARG A 73 -6.42 -3.15 -1.88
CA ARG A 73 -5.05 -3.47 -1.42
C ARG A 73 -4.40 -2.29 -0.72
N ASP A 74 -4.54 -1.10 -1.27
CA ASP A 74 -3.95 0.12 -0.69
C ASP A 74 -4.55 0.43 0.70
N ILE A 75 -5.88 0.29 0.85
CA ILE A 75 -6.55 0.43 2.15
C ILE A 75 -6.02 -0.60 3.16
N MET A 76 -5.85 -1.87 2.75
CA MET A 76 -5.31 -2.91 3.64
C MET A 76 -3.86 -2.62 4.05
N LEU A 77 -3.04 -2.10 3.15
CA LEU A 77 -1.66 -1.70 3.46
C LEU A 77 -1.61 -0.52 4.43
N GLN A 78 -2.45 0.49 4.20
CA GLN A 78 -2.56 1.64 5.10
C GLN A 78 -3.06 1.23 6.50
N LEU A 79 -4.06 0.36 6.56
CA LEU A 79 -4.56 -0.15 7.84
C LEU A 79 -3.47 -0.92 8.60
N ARG A 80 -2.71 -1.76 7.92
CA ARG A 80 -1.57 -2.47 8.53
C ARG A 80 -0.51 -1.50 9.06
N ALA A 81 -0.15 -0.49 8.28
CA ALA A 81 0.82 0.52 8.70
C ALA A 81 0.35 1.28 9.94
N GLU A 82 -0.91 1.70 9.96
CA GLU A 82 -1.51 2.40 11.11
C GLU A 82 -1.57 1.51 12.36
N LEU A 83 -1.98 0.24 12.20
CA LEU A 83 -2.02 -0.71 13.32
C LEU A 83 -0.62 -0.98 13.89
N ASN A 84 0.39 -1.15 13.02
CA ASN A 84 1.77 -1.32 13.47
C ASN A 84 2.28 -0.09 14.22
N SER A 85 2.04 1.11 13.70
CA SER A 85 2.44 2.36 14.36
C SER A 85 1.80 2.52 15.74
N ARG A 86 0.51 2.21 15.87
CA ARG A 86 -0.18 2.24 17.18
C ARG A 86 0.33 1.17 18.13
N LEU A 87 0.64 -0.01 17.61
CA LEU A 87 1.23 -1.09 18.41
C LEU A 87 2.62 -0.70 18.92
N GLU A 88 3.46 -0.14 18.05
CA GLU A 88 4.79 0.37 18.43
C GLU A 88 4.70 1.42 19.53
N ALA A 89 3.80 2.39 19.40
CA ALA A 89 3.58 3.40 20.41
C ALA A 89 3.12 2.79 21.74
N ALA A 90 2.14 1.89 21.71
CA ALA A 90 1.62 1.24 22.92
C ALA A 90 2.69 0.35 23.61
N ILE A 91 3.50 -0.37 22.83
CA ILE A 91 4.62 -1.15 23.36
C ILE A 91 5.68 -0.22 23.97
N GLY A 92 6.03 0.88 23.28
CA GLY A 92 6.99 1.86 23.76
C GLY A 92 6.59 2.46 25.09
N ASP A 93 5.34 2.87 25.23
CA ASP A 93 4.79 3.39 26.48
C ASP A 93 4.82 2.33 27.60
N ALA A 94 4.41 1.10 27.32
CA ALA A 94 4.39 0.00 28.28
C ALA A 94 5.81 -0.38 28.73
N VAL A 95 6.76 -0.46 27.81
CA VAL A 95 8.17 -0.73 28.09
C VAL A 95 8.77 0.40 28.93
N SER A 96 8.54 1.65 28.58
CA SER A 96 9.04 2.79 29.34
C SER A 96 8.50 2.83 30.76
N ALA A 97 7.26 2.45 30.95
CA ALA A 97 6.64 2.33 32.28
C ALA A 97 7.17 1.13 33.11
N ALA A 98 7.52 0.04 32.43
CA ALA A 98 8.04 -1.18 33.08
C ALA A 98 9.52 -1.05 33.47
N LEU A 99 10.31 -0.27 32.75
CA LEU A 99 11.76 -0.06 33.01
C LEU A 99 11.98 0.90 34.18
N THR A 100 11.43 0.53 35.37
CA THR A 100 11.67 1.30 36.60
C THR A 100 13.09 1.11 37.12
N PRO A 101 13.62 2.05 37.92
CA PRO A 101 14.96 1.92 38.52
C PRO A 101 15.11 0.62 39.35
N GLU A 102 14.07 0.19 40.06
CA GLU A 102 14.07 -1.04 40.83
C GLU A 102 14.13 -2.28 39.95
N PHE A 103 13.39 -2.29 38.82
CA PHE A 103 13.47 -3.37 37.85
C PHE A 103 14.84 -3.43 37.19
N MET A 104 15.38 -2.29 36.78
CA MET A 104 16.72 -2.18 36.22
C MET A 104 17.79 -2.68 37.19
N ALA A 105 17.70 -2.34 38.47
CA ALA A 105 18.63 -2.83 39.48
C ALA A 105 18.60 -4.37 39.63
N LYS A 106 17.40 -4.99 39.63
CA LYS A 106 17.27 -6.44 39.63
C LYS A 106 17.87 -7.09 38.40
N LEU A 107 17.65 -6.52 37.22
CA LEU A 107 18.19 -7.02 35.99
C LEU A 107 19.73 -6.98 35.98
N VAL A 108 20.33 -5.90 36.49
CA VAL A 108 21.78 -5.80 36.68
C VAL A 108 22.29 -6.89 37.62
N GLN A 109 21.58 -7.18 38.72
CA GLN A 109 21.98 -8.25 39.66
C GLN A 109 21.93 -9.64 39.00
N GLU A 110 20.85 -9.96 38.28
CA GLU A 110 20.72 -11.27 37.62
C GLU A 110 21.77 -11.48 36.53
N LEU A 111 22.01 -10.44 35.70
CA LEU A 111 23.05 -10.49 34.68
C LEU A 111 24.45 -10.58 35.30
N ALA A 112 24.69 -9.83 36.34
CA ALA A 112 25.92 -9.88 37.06
C ALA A 112 26.19 -11.28 37.66
N ALA A 113 25.18 -11.91 38.23
CA ALA A 113 25.27 -13.28 38.74
C ALA A 113 25.49 -14.32 37.61
N ALA A 114 24.89 -14.10 36.45
CA ALA A 114 24.99 -15.03 35.31
C ALA A 114 26.30 -14.87 34.51
N PHE A 115 26.82 -13.66 34.36
CA PHE A 115 27.92 -13.34 33.44
C PHE A 115 29.22 -12.92 34.12
N ALA A 116 29.20 -12.61 35.41
CA ALA A 116 30.42 -12.32 36.14
C ALA A 116 31.21 -13.62 36.42
N ALA A 117 32.02 -14.01 35.44
CA ALA A 117 32.94 -15.11 35.61
C ALA A 117 34.00 -14.84 36.69
N ASN A 118 34.27 -13.57 37.01
CA ASN A 118 35.17 -13.10 38.04
C ASN A 118 34.51 -12.02 38.89
N PRO A 119 34.59 -12.11 40.23
CA PRO A 119 34.08 -11.07 41.12
C PRO A 119 34.79 -9.71 41.00
N ASP A 120 35.88 -9.66 40.24
CA ASP A 120 36.69 -8.45 39.95
C ASP A 120 36.33 -7.83 38.58
N SER A 121 35.36 -8.38 37.82
CA SER A 121 34.94 -7.85 36.51
C SER A 121 34.43 -6.40 36.62
N ASP A 122 34.97 -5.53 35.76
CA ASP A 122 34.53 -4.14 35.68
C ASP A 122 33.17 -4.09 34.91
N LEU A 123 32.12 -3.70 35.62
CA LEU A 123 30.78 -3.54 35.11
C LEU A 123 30.47 -2.07 34.89
N SER A 124 30.09 -1.72 33.67
CA SER A 124 29.66 -0.36 33.31
C SER A 124 28.17 -0.38 32.95
N VAL A 125 27.40 0.53 33.53
CA VAL A 125 25.97 0.69 33.24
C VAL A 125 25.72 2.11 32.77
N ARG A 126 25.17 2.26 31.57
CA ARG A 126 24.70 3.52 31.01
C ARG A 126 23.18 3.59 31.12
N THR A 127 22.64 4.68 31.62
CA THR A 127 21.19 4.88 31.77
C THR A 127 20.79 6.32 31.44
N ALA A 128 19.49 6.57 31.33
CA ALA A 128 18.98 7.92 31.13
C ALA A 128 19.41 8.86 32.28
N VAL A 129 19.66 10.11 31.94
CA VAL A 129 20.10 11.12 32.91
C VAL A 129 19.15 11.23 34.11
N ARG A 130 17.84 11.13 33.86
CA ARG A 130 16.77 11.23 34.88
C ARG A 130 16.77 10.06 35.85
N ASP A 131 17.13 8.86 35.38
CA ASP A 131 16.99 7.62 36.14
C ASP A 131 18.27 7.27 36.93
N LEU A 132 19.40 7.94 36.61
CA LEU A 132 20.69 7.68 37.22
C LEU A 132 20.69 7.79 38.74
N PRO A 133 20.12 8.80 39.42
CA PRO A 133 20.17 8.92 40.88
C PRO A 133 19.39 7.80 41.57
N ALA A 134 18.20 7.44 40.99
CA ALA A 134 17.37 6.39 41.57
C ALA A 134 17.99 4.99 41.33
N LEU A 135 18.60 4.76 40.17
CA LEU A 135 19.32 3.54 39.87
C LEU A 135 20.56 3.35 40.75
N ASP A 136 21.33 4.41 40.97
CA ASP A 136 22.50 4.41 41.87
C ASP A 136 22.09 4.01 43.30
N ALA A 137 21.01 4.61 43.81
CA ALA A 137 20.49 4.26 45.14
C ALA A 137 20.01 2.81 45.21
N ALA A 138 19.25 2.31 44.18
CA ALA A 138 18.77 0.94 44.10
C ALA A 138 19.91 -0.08 44.00
N LEU A 139 20.94 0.21 43.21
CA LEU A 139 22.10 -0.66 43.04
C LEU A 139 23.00 -0.69 44.30
N LYS A 140 23.19 0.41 45.01
CA LYS A 140 23.92 0.43 46.28
C LYS A 140 23.27 -0.49 47.32
N ASN A 141 21.95 -0.51 47.37
CA ASN A 141 21.23 -1.39 48.27
C ASN A 141 21.31 -2.86 47.86
N ALA A 142 21.34 -3.15 46.56
CA ALA A 142 21.23 -4.49 45.98
C ALA A 142 22.56 -5.22 45.81
N LEU A 143 23.67 -4.50 45.59
CA LEU A 143 24.98 -5.08 45.23
C LEU A 143 25.99 -5.14 46.37
N THR A 144 25.62 -4.66 47.55
CA THR A 144 26.53 -4.65 48.74
C THR A 144 27.00 -6.06 49.12
N GLU A 145 26.29 -7.09 48.72
CA GLU A 145 26.60 -8.51 49.05
C GLU A 145 27.25 -9.30 47.89
N SER A 146 27.14 -8.83 46.65
CA SER A 146 27.45 -9.66 45.45
C SER A 146 28.71 -9.22 44.71
N PHE A 147 29.17 -8.00 44.87
CA PHE A 147 30.30 -7.46 44.10
C PHE A 147 31.38 -6.83 45.00
N LYS A 148 32.67 -7.17 44.74
CA LYS A 148 33.78 -6.53 45.37
C LYS A 148 34.03 -5.08 44.88
N LYS A 149 33.57 -4.79 43.64
CA LYS A 149 33.66 -3.45 43.04
C LYS A 149 32.26 -2.97 42.66
N ALA A 150 31.92 -1.74 43.07
CA ALA A 150 30.68 -1.11 42.65
C ALA A 150 30.67 -0.89 41.13
N PRO A 151 29.55 -1.15 40.42
CA PRO A 151 29.42 -0.88 39.00
C PRO A 151 29.61 0.61 38.70
N ARG A 152 30.24 0.93 37.57
CA ARG A 152 30.38 2.30 37.11
C ARG A 152 29.13 2.74 36.41
N LEU A 153 28.46 3.76 36.92
CA LEU A 153 27.24 4.33 36.35
C LEU A 153 27.56 5.57 35.51
N PHE A 154 26.99 5.59 34.30
CA PHE A 154 27.14 6.71 33.37
C PHE A 154 25.77 7.20 32.90
N ALA A 155 25.60 8.53 32.93
CA ALA A 155 24.43 9.14 32.31
C ALA A 155 24.62 9.25 30.80
N SER A 156 23.61 8.82 30.03
CA SER A 156 23.56 9.02 28.59
C SER A 156 22.35 9.88 28.22
N ARG A 157 22.56 10.80 27.28
CA ARG A 157 21.46 11.59 26.68
C ARG A 157 20.79 10.84 25.49
N GLU A 158 21.45 9.81 25.01
CA GLU A 158 20.96 8.98 23.90
C GLU A 158 19.92 7.95 24.36
N ILE A 159 19.92 7.60 25.66
CA ILE A 159 18.98 6.67 26.25
C ILE A 159 17.82 7.46 26.84
N SER A 160 16.62 7.28 26.29
CA SER A 160 15.40 7.91 26.77
C SER A 160 14.80 7.21 27.99
N SER A 161 14.91 5.88 28.04
CA SER A 161 14.52 5.01 29.15
C SER A 161 15.33 3.72 29.12
N GLY A 162 15.43 3.03 30.27
CA GLY A 162 16.18 1.78 30.37
C GLY A 162 17.70 2.00 30.54
N MET A 163 18.47 0.98 30.14
CA MET A 163 19.91 0.96 30.37
C MET A 163 20.66 0.11 29.34
N GLN A 164 21.95 0.36 29.22
CA GLN A 164 22.93 -0.51 28.55
C GLN A 164 23.93 -1.01 29.58
N ILE A 165 24.24 -2.29 29.54
CA ILE A 165 25.18 -2.95 30.48
C ILE A 165 26.35 -3.47 29.67
N GLU A 166 27.55 -3.09 30.05
CA GLU A 166 28.78 -3.50 29.41
C GLU A 166 29.71 -4.20 30.42
N PHE A 167 30.11 -5.41 30.08
CA PHE A 167 31.12 -6.17 30.81
C PHE A 167 32.45 -5.98 30.10
N ASN A 168 33.35 -5.16 30.69
CA ASN A 168 34.60 -4.76 30.06
C ASN A 168 35.55 -5.94 29.82
N ASP A 169 35.51 -6.99 30.65
CA ASP A 169 36.38 -8.17 30.52
C ASP A 169 35.99 -9.05 29.34
N SER A 170 34.70 -9.14 29.01
CA SER A 170 34.17 -9.99 27.93
C SER A 170 33.86 -9.22 26.65
N LYS A 171 33.95 -7.89 26.66
CA LYS A 171 33.51 -7.01 25.57
C LYS A 171 32.06 -7.26 25.13
N VAL A 172 31.23 -7.72 26.04
CA VAL A 172 29.79 -7.98 25.80
C VAL A 172 29.00 -6.80 26.28
N CYS A 173 28.16 -6.25 25.42
CA CYS A 173 27.23 -5.20 25.72
C CYS A 173 25.80 -5.74 25.57
N PHE A 174 25.01 -5.56 26.62
CA PHE A 174 23.57 -5.84 26.62
C PHE A 174 22.82 -4.53 26.54
N ASP A 175 21.99 -4.38 25.51
CA ASP A 175 21.16 -3.22 25.32
C ASP A 175 19.73 -3.48 25.81
N PHE A 176 19.39 -2.90 26.96
CA PHE A 176 18.04 -2.87 27.54
C PHE A 176 17.47 -1.44 27.53
N SER A 177 17.85 -0.64 26.53
CA SER A 177 17.17 0.63 26.30
C SER A 177 15.71 0.40 25.94
N GLY A 178 14.86 1.34 26.28
CA GLY A 178 13.44 1.27 25.92
C GLY A 178 13.20 1.08 24.43
N GLU A 179 14.08 1.65 23.60
CA GLU A 179 14.05 1.50 22.15
C GLU A 179 14.35 0.07 21.71
N ALA A 180 15.47 -0.52 22.18
CA ALA A 180 15.86 -1.88 21.81
C ALA A 180 14.84 -2.94 22.27
N VAL A 181 14.32 -2.79 23.49
CA VAL A 181 13.30 -3.69 24.03
C VAL A 181 11.98 -3.53 23.29
N SER A 182 11.57 -2.31 22.97
CA SER A 182 10.36 -2.04 22.19
C SER A 182 10.45 -2.60 20.77
N GLU A 183 11.59 -2.45 20.10
CA GLU A 183 11.83 -3.02 18.77
C GLU A 183 11.71 -4.55 18.80
N LEU A 184 12.34 -5.20 19.76
CA LEU A 184 12.26 -6.66 19.94
C LEU A 184 10.83 -7.14 20.18
N LEU A 185 10.10 -6.47 21.06
CA LEU A 185 8.70 -6.82 21.38
C LEU A 185 7.77 -6.53 20.20
N THR A 186 7.98 -5.45 19.47
CA THR A 186 7.21 -5.12 18.26
C THR A 186 7.46 -6.14 17.16
N ALA A 187 8.71 -6.55 16.94
CA ALA A 187 9.03 -7.60 15.98
C ALA A 187 8.36 -8.94 16.34
N TYR A 188 8.36 -9.31 17.61
CA TYR A 188 7.68 -10.50 18.11
C TYR A 188 6.16 -10.42 17.95
N ALA A 189 5.54 -9.32 18.37
CA ALA A 189 4.10 -9.09 18.26
C ALA A 189 3.66 -8.98 16.79
N GLY A 190 4.46 -8.32 15.93
CA GLY A 190 4.20 -8.19 14.50
C GLY A 190 4.19 -9.54 13.78
N SER A 191 5.07 -10.46 14.17
CA SER A 191 5.08 -11.82 13.62
C SER A 191 3.80 -12.59 13.97
N ARG A 192 3.30 -12.46 15.20
CA ARG A 192 2.05 -13.07 15.66
C ARG A 192 0.81 -12.47 14.98
N LEU A 193 0.78 -11.15 14.81
CA LEU A 193 -0.27 -10.48 14.06
C LEU A 193 -0.29 -10.92 12.59
N ALA A 194 0.87 -11.06 11.96
CA ALA A 194 0.96 -11.52 10.57
C ALA A 194 0.41 -12.95 10.39
N GLU A 195 0.53 -13.82 11.37
CA GLU A 195 -0.08 -15.16 11.37
C GLU A 195 -1.61 -15.08 11.42
N ILE A 196 -2.17 -14.20 12.23
CA ILE A 196 -3.62 -13.99 12.36
C ILE A 196 -4.22 -13.41 11.06
N PHE A 197 -3.51 -12.51 10.38
CA PHE A 197 -3.97 -11.91 9.12
C PHE A 197 -3.73 -12.78 7.88
N LYS A 198 -3.05 -13.92 8.01
CA LYS A 198 -2.89 -14.90 6.92
C LYS A 198 -4.02 -15.92 6.85
N ALA A 199 -4.85 -16.00 7.87
CA ALA A 199 -6.03 -16.84 7.93
C ALA A 199 -7.24 -16.13 7.33
#